data_6a72d652b068b9050f38d9ddd1e463fc
#
_entry.id   6a72d652b068b9050f38d9ddd1e463fc
#
_cell.length_a   1.000
_cell.length_b   1.000
_cell.length_c   1.000
_cell.angle_alpha   90.00
_cell.angle_beta   90.00
_cell.angle_gamma   90.00
#
_symmetry.space_group_name_H-M   'P 1'
#
loop_
_entity.id
_entity.type
_entity.pdbx_description
1 polymer ?
#
loop_
_entity_poly.entity_id
_entity_poly.type
_entity_poly.pdbx_seq_one_letter_code
_entity_poly.pdbx_strand_id
1 'polypeptide(L)'
;MSDNTEAQVRHIYEEWHAGINSHDVPRVIALYAEKATLESPAIIAIYPHLDEGILRGRSEIEKFFTKTLGALSKEFRELYRTGVFLSTSKLLTWEYPRKTPAGEQVDLFESMDTDDGLIVYHRVYWGWKGFQALVAARKRNNP
;
A
#
# COMPACT_ATOMS: atom_id res chain seq x y z
N MET A 1 15.43 -13.39 -20.45
CA MET A 1 14.54 -12.25 -20.20
C MET A 1 13.44 -12.58 -19.20
N SER A 2 12.79 -13.73 -19.30
CA SER A 2 11.76 -14.16 -18.34
C SER A 2 12.31 -14.61 -16.99
N ASP A 3 13.53 -15.10 -16.94
CA ASP A 3 14.13 -15.71 -15.73
C ASP A 3 14.40 -14.73 -14.60
N ASN A 4 14.45 -13.45 -14.92
CA ASN A 4 14.72 -12.40 -13.93
C ASN A 4 13.43 -11.81 -13.33
N THR A 5 12.27 -12.18 -13.86
CA THR A 5 11.01 -11.51 -13.54
C THR A 5 10.47 -11.91 -12.17
N GLU A 6 10.57 -13.18 -11.78
CA GLU A 6 10.16 -13.61 -10.43
C GLU A 6 11.08 -13.04 -9.35
N ALA A 7 12.38 -13.01 -9.61
CA ALA A 7 13.34 -12.38 -8.69
C ALA A 7 13.07 -10.88 -8.54
N GLN A 8 12.71 -10.20 -9.62
CA GLN A 8 12.34 -8.80 -9.59
C GLN A 8 11.05 -8.57 -8.77
N VAL A 9 10.04 -9.43 -8.93
CA VAL A 9 8.79 -9.31 -8.18
C VAL A 9 9.02 -9.59 -6.69
N ARG A 10 9.83 -10.59 -6.35
CA ARG A 10 10.24 -10.86 -4.97
C ARG A 10 10.98 -9.67 -4.36
N HIS A 11 11.87 -9.06 -5.12
CA HIS A 11 12.59 -7.86 -4.69
C HIS A 11 11.65 -6.71 -4.36
N ILE A 12 10.60 -6.50 -5.18
CA ILE A 12 9.57 -5.50 -4.90
C ILE A 12 8.90 -5.78 -3.55
N TYR A 13 8.50 -7.02 -3.29
CA TYR A 13 7.89 -7.41 -2.02
C TYR A 13 8.80 -7.08 -0.82
N GLU A 14 10.05 -7.51 -0.89
CA GLU A 14 11.02 -7.32 0.19
C GLU A 14 11.34 -5.85 0.44
N GLU A 15 11.60 -5.09 -0.60
CA GLU A 15 11.94 -3.67 -0.51
C GLU A 15 10.75 -2.80 -0.09
N TRP A 16 9.55 -3.12 -0.59
CA TRP A 16 8.33 -2.41 -0.20
C TRP A 16 8.08 -2.55 1.31
N HIS A 17 8.14 -3.78 1.82
CA HIS A 17 7.95 -4.04 3.25
C HIS A 17 9.05 -3.40 4.10
N ALA A 18 10.29 -3.50 3.69
CA ALA A 18 11.40 -2.86 4.39
C ALA A 18 11.23 -1.33 4.44
N GLY A 19 10.85 -0.72 3.33
CA GLY A 19 10.60 0.72 3.23
C GLY A 19 9.42 1.17 4.09
N ILE A 20 8.31 0.45 4.06
CA ILE A 20 7.14 0.74 4.90
C ILE A 20 7.51 0.63 6.39
N ASN A 21 8.18 -0.45 6.78
CA ASN A 21 8.56 -0.68 8.18
C ASN A 21 9.57 0.32 8.73
N SER A 22 10.43 0.87 7.88
CA SER A 22 11.41 1.90 8.27
C SER A 22 10.92 3.33 8.03
N HIS A 23 9.72 3.50 7.50
CA HIS A 23 9.16 4.81 7.09
C HIS A 23 10.05 5.52 6.06
N ASP A 24 10.68 4.75 5.19
CA ASP A 24 11.58 5.25 4.14
C ASP A 24 10.81 5.46 2.84
N VAL A 25 10.22 6.64 2.69
CA VAL A 25 9.42 7.00 1.51
C VAL A 25 10.23 6.89 0.22
N PRO A 26 11.46 7.42 0.12
CA PRO A 26 12.27 7.27 -1.09
C PRO A 26 12.48 5.81 -1.50
N ARG A 27 12.69 4.92 -0.54
CA ARG A 27 12.87 3.48 -0.78
C ARG A 27 11.62 2.84 -1.36
N VAL A 28 10.45 3.18 -0.81
CA VAL A 28 9.15 2.68 -1.30
C VAL A 28 8.87 3.22 -2.70
N ILE A 29 9.05 4.51 -2.91
CA ILE A 29 8.73 5.19 -4.16
C ILE A 29 9.61 4.74 -5.33
N ALA A 30 10.86 4.37 -5.06
CA ALA A 30 11.76 3.84 -6.07
C ALA A 30 11.23 2.56 -6.76
N LEU A 31 10.26 1.87 -6.13
CA LEU A 31 9.65 0.66 -6.69
C LEU A 31 8.53 0.94 -7.70
N TYR A 32 8.06 2.18 -7.80
CA TYR A 32 6.94 2.55 -8.67
C TYR A 32 7.41 3.10 -9.99
N ALA A 33 6.75 2.69 -11.07
CA ALA A 33 6.96 3.29 -12.38
C ALA A 33 6.50 4.76 -12.37
N GLU A 34 7.05 5.57 -13.25
CA GLU A 34 6.72 6.99 -13.33
C GLU A 34 5.22 7.25 -13.53
N LYS A 35 4.56 6.42 -14.35
CA LYS A 35 3.12 6.52 -14.63
C LYS A 35 2.28 5.55 -13.82
N ALA A 36 2.79 5.05 -12.70
CA ALA A 36 2.06 4.10 -11.86
C ALA A 36 0.75 4.70 -11.32
N THR A 37 -0.20 3.82 -11.06
CA THR A 37 -1.49 4.16 -10.43
C THR A 37 -1.60 3.46 -9.08
N LEU A 38 -2.07 4.18 -8.08
CA LEU A 38 -2.44 3.64 -6.76
C LEU A 38 -3.95 3.80 -6.58
N GLU A 39 -4.61 2.69 -6.26
CA GLU A 39 -6.04 2.65 -5.97
C GLU A 39 -6.25 2.13 -4.55
N SER A 40 -6.84 2.96 -3.70
CA SER A 40 -7.13 2.61 -2.31
C SER A 40 -8.22 3.54 -1.75
N PRO A 41 -9.20 3.01 -1.01
CA PRO A 41 -10.16 3.86 -0.31
C PRO A 41 -9.49 4.76 0.75
N ALA A 42 -8.29 4.44 1.19
CA ALA A 42 -7.53 5.31 2.10
C ALA A 42 -7.24 6.69 1.48
N ILE A 43 -7.15 6.77 0.16
CA ILE A 43 -6.92 8.04 -0.56
C ILE A 43 -8.09 9.00 -0.29
N ILE A 44 -9.32 8.52 -0.36
CA ILE A 44 -10.52 9.34 -0.12
C ILE A 44 -10.57 9.78 1.36
N ALA A 45 -10.10 8.94 2.27
CA ALA A 45 -10.06 9.28 3.68
C ALA A 45 -9.06 10.41 3.98
N ILE A 46 -7.92 10.41 3.29
CA ILE A 46 -6.84 11.39 3.47
C ILE A 46 -7.08 12.66 2.64
N TYR A 47 -7.66 12.52 1.45
CA TYR A 47 -7.99 13.62 0.54
C TYR A 47 -9.51 13.65 0.30
N PRO A 48 -10.29 14.15 1.28
CA PRO A 48 -11.76 14.06 1.22
C PRO A 48 -12.40 14.87 0.10
N HIS A 49 -11.65 15.74 -0.55
CA HIS A 49 -12.09 16.50 -1.73
C HIS A 49 -12.05 15.68 -3.02
N LEU A 50 -11.42 14.51 -3.02
CA LEU A 50 -11.38 13.62 -4.18
C LEU A 50 -12.64 12.76 -4.24
N ASP A 51 -13.14 12.53 -5.45
CA ASP A 51 -14.33 11.71 -5.70
C ASP A 51 -14.01 10.23 -5.88
N GLU A 52 -12.75 9.92 -6.18
CA GLU A 52 -12.30 8.55 -6.39
C GLU A 52 -11.02 8.26 -5.60
N GLY A 53 -10.86 7.00 -5.20
CA GLY A 53 -9.69 6.53 -4.46
C GLY A 53 -8.52 6.17 -5.37
N ILE A 54 -8.16 7.04 -6.31
CA ILE A 54 -7.13 6.78 -7.32
C ILE A 54 -6.15 7.95 -7.38
N LEU A 55 -4.85 7.62 -7.30
CA LEU A 55 -3.76 8.55 -7.57
C LEU A 55 -3.00 8.08 -8.81
N ARG A 56 -2.75 8.99 -9.73
CA ARG A 56 -2.05 8.70 -10.98
C ARG A 56 -0.71 9.42 -11.00
N GLY A 57 0.34 8.63 -11.25
CA GLY A 57 1.70 9.12 -11.32
C GLY A 57 2.47 8.95 -10.01
N ARG A 58 3.74 8.59 -10.14
CA ARG A 58 4.65 8.35 -9.02
C ARG A 58 4.74 9.55 -8.07
N SER A 59 4.73 10.76 -8.60
CA SER A 59 4.79 12.00 -7.81
C SER A 59 3.61 12.13 -6.84
N GLU A 60 2.39 11.83 -7.28
CA GLU A 60 1.20 11.88 -6.44
C GLU A 60 1.20 10.76 -5.39
N ILE A 61 1.68 9.58 -5.77
CA ILE A 61 1.85 8.45 -4.86
C ILE A 61 2.87 8.78 -3.77
N GLU A 62 3.98 9.44 -4.12
CA GLU A 62 4.99 9.90 -3.16
C GLU A 62 4.41 10.85 -2.13
N LYS A 63 3.63 11.82 -2.54
CA LYS A 63 2.95 12.76 -1.64
C LYS A 63 2.04 12.04 -0.65
N PHE A 64 1.30 11.04 -1.14
CA PHE A 64 0.42 10.21 -0.31
C PHE A 64 1.22 9.45 0.75
N PHE A 65 2.28 8.76 0.37
CA PHE A 65 3.13 8.03 1.33
C PHE A 65 3.84 8.96 2.30
N THR A 66 4.31 10.10 1.85
CA THR A 66 4.92 11.12 2.73
C THR A 66 3.94 11.55 3.82
N LYS A 67 2.67 11.73 3.45
CA LYS A 67 1.62 12.13 4.39
C LYS A 67 1.19 10.99 5.33
N THR A 68 1.18 9.75 4.85
CA THR A 68 0.58 8.63 5.59
C THR A 68 1.57 7.78 6.38
N LEU A 69 2.81 7.58 5.90
CA LEU A 69 3.76 6.71 6.58
C LEU A 69 4.17 7.23 7.96
N GLY A 70 4.29 8.54 8.12
CA GLY A 70 4.60 9.14 9.41
C GLY A 70 3.50 8.98 10.46
N ALA A 71 2.26 8.71 10.03
CA ALA A 71 1.12 8.49 10.92
C ALA A 71 0.95 7.02 11.31
N LEU A 72 1.72 6.09 10.71
CA LEU A 72 1.65 4.67 11.04
C LEU A 72 2.36 4.41 12.37
N SER A 73 1.59 3.89 13.33
CA SER A 73 2.13 3.55 14.65
C SER A 73 3.05 2.32 14.60
N LYS A 74 3.88 2.14 15.65
CA LYS A 74 4.72 0.95 15.80
C LYS A 74 3.89 -0.35 15.81
N GLU A 75 2.68 -0.28 16.30
CA GLU A 75 1.73 -1.41 16.36
C GLU A 75 1.41 -1.96 14.97
N PHE A 76 1.44 -1.13 13.95
CA PHE A 76 1.25 -1.55 12.57
C PHE A 76 2.28 -2.61 12.14
N ARG A 77 3.50 -2.54 12.64
CA ARG A 77 4.60 -3.44 12.25
C ARG A 77 4.47 -4.84 12.81
N GLU A 78 3.84 -4.98 13.99
CA GLU A 78 3.74 -6.27 14.69
C GLU A 78 2.71 -7.20 14.06
N LEU A 79 1.91 -6.71 13.13
CA LEU A 79 0.74 -7.39 12.62
C LEU A 79 0.89 -7.89 11.19
N TYR A 80 2.06 -7.67 10.58
CA TYR A 80 2.34 -8.15 9.24
C TYR A 80 2.61 -9.64 9.22
N ARG A 81 1.95 -10.33 8.31
CA ARG A 81 2.32 -11.70 7.93
C ARG A 81 3.45 -11.61 6.93
N THR A 82 4.68 -11.49 7.44
CA THR A 82 5.86 -11.39 6.58
C THR A 82 6.19 -12.71 5.90
N GLY A 83 6.61 -12.63 4.64
CA GLY A 83 7.04 -13.79 3.87
C GLY A 83 5.91 -14.64 3.30
N VAL A 84 4.64 -14.26 3.49
CA VAL A 84 3.48 -14.97 2.94
C VAL A 84 2.90 -14.13 1.80
N PHE A 85 3.24 -14.47 0.58
CA PHE A 85 2.77 -13.78 -0.62
C PHE A 85 2.67 -14.74 -1.80
N LEU A 86 1.90 -14.35 -2.81
CA LEU A 86 1.82 -15.04 -4.08
C LEU A 86 2.32 -14.11 -5.18
N SER A 87 3.09 -14.66 -6.09
CA SER A 87 3.61 -13.89 -7.22
C SER A 87 3.62 -14.69 -8.51
N THR A 88 3.44 -13.97 -9.60
CA THR A 88 3.77 -14.43 -10.95
C THR A 88 4.84 -13.51 -11.49
N SER A 89 5.17 -13.63 -12.77
CA SER A 89 6.10 -12.70 -13.42
C SER A 89 5.61 -11.25 -13.49
N LYS A 90 4.30 -11.02 -13.29
CA LYS A 90 3.67 -9.69 -13.46
C LYS A 90 2.67 -9.33 -12.36
N LEU A 91 2.53 -10.17 -11.35
CA LEU A 91 1.56 -9.94 -10.28
C LEU A 91 2.16 -10.32 -8.94
N LEU A 92 1.94 -9.45 -7.95
CA LEU A 92 2.33 -9.68 -6.56
C LEU A 92 1.11 -9.41 -5.68
N THR A 93 0.75 -10.38 -4.83
CA THR A 93 -0.38 -10.21 -3.90
C THR A 93 -0.03 -10.77 -2.53
N TRP A 94 -0.57 -10.13 -1.50
CA TRP A 94 -0.52 -10.64 -0.12
C TRP A 94 -1.66 -10.08 0.71
N GLU A 95 -1.99 -10.77 1.78
CA GLU A 95 -2.92 -10.28 2.79
C GLU A 95 -2.21 -10.12 4.13
N TYR A 96 -2.69 -9.23 4.95
CA TYR A 96 -2.19 -9.07 6.31
C TYR A 96 -3.28 -8.57 7.24
N PRO A 97 -3.37 -9.15 8.45
CA PRO A 97 -4.22 -8.61 9.49
C PRO A 97 -3.55 -7.41 10.14
N ARG A 98 -4.35 -6.45 10.54
CA ARG A 98 -3.94 -5.30 11.36
C ARG A 98 -4.87 -5.22 12.55
N LYS A 99 -4.33 -4.88 13.72
CA LYS A 99 -5.13 -4.51 14.87
C LYS A 99 -5.17 -2.99 15.00
N THR A 100 -6.33 -2.48 15.38
CA THR A 100 -6.43 -1.09 15.83
C THR A 100 -5.93 -0.98 17.27
N PRO A 101 -5.65 0.25 17.79
CA PRO A 101 -5.32 0.43 19.21
C PRO A 101 -6.39 -0.11 20.16
N ALA A 102 -7.65 -0.19 19.73
CA ALA A 102 -8.74 -0.78 20.50
C ALA A 102 -8.77 -2.32 20.46
N GLY A 103 -7.84 -2.96 19.75
CA GLY A 103 -7.76 -4.41 19.63
C GLY A 103 -8.57 -5.01 18.48
N GLU A 104 -9.25 -4.17 17.68
CA GLU A 104 -10.01 -4.64 16.52
C GLU A 104 -9.09 -5.00 15.37
N GLN A 105 -9.42 -6.06 14.66
CA GLN A 105 -8.65 -6.50 13.49
C GLN A 105 -9.10 -5.74 12.24
N VAL A 106 -8.12 -5.24 11.51
CA VAL A 106 -8.31 -4.62 10.20
C VAL A 106 -7.62 -5.50 9.17
N ASP A 107 -8.40 -6.11 8.30
CA ASP A 107 -7.90 -6.99 7.25
C ASP A 107 -7.67 -6.21 5.96
N LEU A 108 -6.51 -6.42 5.36
CA LEU A 108 -6.12 -5.80 4.10
C LEU A 108 -5.59 -6.85 3.13
N PHE A 109 -5.84 -6.59 1.86
CA PHE A 109 -5.26 -7.35 0.77
C PHE A 109 -4.67 -6.36 -0.23
N GLU A 110 -3.42 -6.59 -0.63
CA GLU A 110 -2.76 -5.75 -1.62
C GLU A 110 -2.43 -6.53 -2.87
N SER A 111 -2.61 -5.87 -4.02
CA SER A 111 -2.36 -6.44 -5.33
C SER A 111 -1.59 -5.44 -6.18
N MET A 112 -0.44 -5.86 -6.69
CA MET A 112 0.42 -5.03 -7.53
C MET A 112 0.63 -5.69 -8.87
N ASP A 113 0.25 -4.99 -9.94
CA ASP A 113 0.70 -5.36 -11.28
C ASP A 113 2.10 -4.78 -11.47
N THR A 114 3.01 -5.58 -11.98
CA THR A 114 4.41 -5.20 -12.17
C THR A 114 4.85 -5.36 -13.62
N ASP A 115 5.76 -4.52 -14.06
CA ASP A 115 6.38 -4.62 -15.36
C ASP A 115 7.81 -4.10 -15.27
N ASP A 116 8.75 -4.85 -15.84
CA ASP A 116 10.17 -4.50 -15.85
C ASP A 116 10.74 -4.14 -14.47
N GLY A 117 10.33 -4.91 -13.46
CA GLY A 117 10.82 -4.72 -12.08
C GLY A 117 10.23 -3.52 -11.34
N LEU A 118 9.16 -2.92 -11.85
CA LEU A 118 8.49 -1.78 -11.24
C LEU A 118 7.00 -2.03 -11.06
N ILE A 119 6.41 -1.41 -10.05
CA ILE A 119 4.97 -1.42 -9.82
C ILE A 119 4.32 -0.48 -10.81
N VAL A 120 3.37 -0.98 -11.61
CA VAL A 120 2.64 -0.15 -12.59
C VAL A 120 1.20 0.13 -12.15
N TYR A 121 0.60 -0.76 -11.36
CA TYR A 121 -0.72 -0.54 -10.79
C TYR A 121 -0.80 -1.22 -9.42
N HIS A 122 -1.17 -0.47 -8.40
CA HIS A 122 -1.27 -0.96 -7.03
C HIS A 122 -2.69 -0.76 -6.51
N ARG A 123 -3.37 -1.85 -6.14
CA ARG A 123 -4.72 -1.84 -5.57
C ARG A 123 -4.67 -2.32 -4.14
N VAL A 124 -5.42 -1.65 -3.26
CA VAL A 124 -5.57 -2.04 -1.85
C VAL A 124 -7.03 -2.29 -1.54
N TYR A 125 -7.33 -3.50 -1.06
CA TYR A 125 -8.67 -3.90 -0.65
C TYR A 125 -8.74 -3.94 0.87
N TRP A 126 -9.84 -3.44 1.44
CA TRP A 126 -10.02 -3.33 2.88
C TRP A 126 -11.19 -4.19 3.33
N GLY A 127 -11.03 -4.90 4.46
CA GLY A 127 -12.12 -5.58 5.13
C GLY A 127 -13.09 -4.59 5.80
N TRP A 128 -14.18 -5.12 6.35
CA TRP A 128 -15.26 -4.30 6.90
C TRP A 128 -14.81 -3.32 7.98
N LYS A 129 -14.03 -3.79 8.95
CA LYS A 129 -13.54 -2.93 10.06
C LYS A 129 -12.63 -1.81 9.55
N GLY A 130 -11.74 -2.13 8.63
CA GLY A 130 -10.88 -1.13 7.99
C GLY A 130 -11.68 -0.10 7.20
N PHE A 131 -12.70 -0.55 6.46
CA PHE A 131 -13.59 0.35 5.74
C PHE A 131 -14.32 1.31 6.69
N GLN A 132 -14.85 0.83 7.81
CA GLN A 132 -15.48 1.69 8.82
C GLN A 132 -14.50 2.74 9.37
N ALA A 133 -13.25 2.34 9.63
CA ALA A 133 -12.21 3.25 10.09
C ALA A 133 -11.90 4.34 9.05
N LEU A 134 -11.87 3.98 7.76
CA LEU A 134 -11.67 4.95 6.68
C LEU A 134 -12.83 5.94 6.55
N VAL A 135 -14.07 5.49 6.70
CA VAL A 135 -15.25 6.38 6.70
C VAL A 135 -15.15 7.38 7.85
N ALA A 136 -14.78 6.92 9.05
CA ALA A 136 -14.60 7.80 10.20
C ALA A 136 -13.47 8.80 9.97
N ALA A 137 -12.35 8.37 9.39
CA ALA A 137 -11.22 9.24 9.06
C ALA A 137 -11.60 10.32 8.03
N ARG A 138 -12.36 9.94 7.01
CA ARG A 138 -12.85 10.90 6.01
C ARG A 138 -13.70 11.99 6.65
N LYS A 139 -14.60 11.62 7.56
CA LYS A 139 -15.43 12.60 8.28
C LYS A 139 -14.60 13.56 9.12
N ARG A 140 -13.55 13.06 9.80
CA ARG A 140 -12.65 13.92 10.58
C ARG A 140 -11.88 14.90 9.69
N ASN A 141 -11.46 14.47 8.51
CA ASN A 141 -10.67 15.27 7.58
C ASN A 141 -11.53 16.22 6.71
N ASN A 142 -12.84 16.05 6.74
CA ASN A 142 -13.81 16.89 6.02
C ASN A 142 -14.92 17.31 6.98
N PRO A 143 -14.61 18.19 7.95
CA PRO A 143 -15.58 18.63 8.96
C PRO A 143 -16.70 19.48 8.39
#